data_9101ece683f4b2a3f3ffe477e9331720
#
_entry.id   9101ece683f4b2a3f3ffe477e9331720
#
_cell.length_a   1.000
_cell.length_b   1.000
_cell.length_c   1.000
_cell.angle_alpha   90.00
_cell.angle_beta   90.00
_cell.angle_gamma   90.00
#
_symmetry.space_group_name_H-M   'P 1'
#
loop_
_entity.id
_entity.type
_entity.pdbx_description
1 polymer ?
#
loop_
_entity_poly.entity_id
_entity_poly.type
_entity_poly.pdbx_seq_one_letter_code
_entity_poly.pdbx_strand_id
1 'polypeptide(L)'
;MWDDDKLPPTVHNVRMSPDKIVRRLKTYAGAQGYVYQYYFVGERAALANDPEAPATEFVFDVTSDRKLTYAVSIFLPEKSVTAWANAHNRQLTDAEQYAAAKLRLFRAFDELEDVKERGRRLVIDQGLLEEALASLGVE
;
A
#
# COMPACT_ATOMS: atom_id res chain seq x y z
N MET A 1 11.23 -11.10 -6.88
CA MET A 1 10.69 -10.75 -5.93
C MET A 1 11.34 -10.64 -4.59
N TRP A 2 11.24 -10.96 -3.73
CA TRP A 2 11.77 -10.61 -2.45
C TRP A 2 13.18 -11.06 -2.25
N ASP A 3 13.23 -11.35 -2.17
CA ASP A 3 13.91 -12.04 -1.70
C ASP A 3 14.36 -12.38 -0.99
N ASP A 4 14.10 -12.66 -0.84
CA ASP A 4 14.11 -13.15 -0.11
C ASP A 4 14.85 -13.68 0.09
N ASP A 5 15.17 -13.63 -0.15
CA ASP A 5 15.33 -14.12 0.21
C ASP A 5 15.74 -14.04 0.16
N LYS A 6 15.74 -13.68 -0.13
CA LYS A 6 15.35 -13.41 0.01
C LYS A 6 14.78 -13.45 0.02
N LEU A 7 14.16 -13.35 -0.32
CA LEU A 7 13.37 -13.25 -0.01
C LEU A 7 13.26 -13.36 0.17
N PRO A 8 13.20 -13.24 0.00
CA PRO A 8 12.59 -13.24 0.37
C PRO A 8 12.63 -13.35 0.70
N PRO A 9 12.48 -13.07 0.90
CA PRO A 9 11.89 -13.23 1.42
C PRO A 9 11.50 -13.12 1.61
N THR A 10 11.16 -12.79 1.56
CA THR A 10 10.42 -12.73 1.66
C THR A 10 9.46 -12.73 2.12
N VAL A 11 9.35 -12.80 1.79
CA VAL A 11 7.94 -12.96 2.03
C VAL A 11 7.59 -13.39 3.43
N HIS A 12 8.44 -14.03 4.12
CA HIS A 12 8.07 -14.42 5.49
C HIS A 12 8.12 -13.28 6.48
N ASN A 13 8.46 -12.09 6.03
CA ASN A 13 8.30 -10.91 6.86
C ASN A 13 6.96 -10.25 6.64
N VAL A 14 6.17 -10.75 5.71
CA VAL A 14 4.86 -10.23 5.40
C VAL A 14 3.83 -10.97 6.22
N ARG A 15 2.98 -10.22 6.91
CA ARG A 15 1.98 -10.81 7.79
C ARG A 15 0.82 -11.33 6.99
N MET A 16 0.68 -12.65 6.93
CA MET A 16 -0.36 -13.34 6.19
C MET A 16 -0.82 -14.52 7.02
N SER A 17 -2.04 -14.93 6.79
CA SER A 17 -2.54 -16.16 7.38
C SER A 17 -2.12 -17.32 6.48
N PRO A 18 -1.26 -18.21 6.96
CA PRO A 18 -0.80 -19.33 6.13
C PRO A 18 -1.89 -20.32 5.78
N ASP A 19 -2.93 -20.42 6.61
CA ASP A 19 -3.99 -21.40 6.39
C ASP A 19 -5.09 -20.86 5.50
N LYS A 20 -5.17 -19.55 5.37
CA LYS A 20 -6.32 -18.91 4.79
C LYS A 20 -5.94 -17.94 3.72
N ILE A 21 -4.90 -18.24 2.99
CA ILE A 21 -4.48 -17.34 1.94
C ILE A 21 -5.50 -17.40 0.82
N VAL A 22 -6.48 -16.53 0.92
CA VAL A 22 -7.46 -16.35 -0.13
C VAL A 22 -7.13 -15.02 -0.78
N ARG A 23 -6.55 -15.11 -1.94
CA ARG A 23 -6.16 -13.92 -2.67
C ARG A 23 -7.34 -13.48 -3.51
N ARG A 24 -8.03 -12.50 -3.00
CA ARG A 24 -9.21 -11.99 -3.69
C ARG A 24 -8.76 -10.98 -4.73
N LEU A 25 -8.77 -11.43 -5.96
CA LEU A 25 -8.46 -10.57 -7.08
C LEU A 25 -9.58 -9.56 -7.25
N LYS A 26 -9.20 -8.29 -7.25
CA LYS A 26 -10.15 -7.19 -7.41
C LYS A 26 -9.78 -6.41 -8.65
N THR A 27 -10.73 -5.66 -9.15
CA THR A 27 -10.55 -4.89 -10.39
C THR A 27 -10.77 -3.42 -10.10
N TYR A 28 -9.94 -2.57 -10.69
CA TYR A 28 -10.08 -1.13 -10.60
C TYR A 28 -9.84 -0.51 -11.96
N ALA A 29 -10.80 0.26 -12.45
CA ALA A 29 -10.65 0.98 -13.71
C ALA A 29 -10.05 2.34 -13.42
N GLY A 30 -8.78 2.52 -13.77
CA GLY A 30 -8.09 3.77 -13.52
C GLY A 30 -8.50 4.85 -14.50
N ALA A 31 -8.38 6.09 -14.07
CA ALA A 31 -8.80 7.24 -14.87
C ALA A 31 -7.99 7.41 -16.15
N GLN A 32 -6.78 6.81 -16.21
CA GLN A 32 -5.92 6.92 -17.39
C GLN A 32 -6.24 5.86 -18.45
N GLY A 33 -7.26 5.03 -18.23
CA GLY A 33 -7.69 4.05 -19.22
C GLY A 33 -7.20 2.63 -18.97
N TYR A 34 -6.34 2.43 -17.99
CA TYR A 34 -5.90 1.09 -17.64
C TYR A 34 -6.89 0.44 -16.68
N VAL A 35 -7.16 -0.84 -16.89
CA VAL A 35 -7.97 -1.63 -15.97
C VAL A 35 -7.01 -2.53 -15.21
N TYR A 36 -6.89 -2.29 -13.90
CA TYR A 36 -5.96 -3.01 -13.07
C TYR A 36 -6.67 -4.13 -12.33
N GLN A 37 -5.98 -5.25 -12.18
CA GLN A 37 -6.38 -6.27 -11.23
C GLN A 37 -5.33 -6.31 -10.14
N TYR A 38 -5.76 -6.49 -8.90
CA TYR A 38 -4.84 -6.43 -7.78
C TYR A 38 -5.35 -7.28 -6.62
N TYR A 39 -4.44 -7.68 -5.76
CA TYR A 39 -4.81 -8.27 -4.48
C TYR A 39 -3.75 -7.92 -3.45
N PHE A 40 -4.18 -7.93 -2.19
CA PHE A 40 -3.30 -7.61 -1.08
C PHE A 40 -2.45 -8.82 -0.75
N VAL A 41 -1.14 -8.65 -0.66
CA VAL A 41 -0.22 -9.71 -0.28
C VAL A 41 -0.02 -9.74 1.23
N GLY A 42 0.21 -8.58 1.84
CA GLY A 42 0.46 -8.50 3.26
C GLY A 42 1.19 -7.23 3.64
N GLU A 43 1.54 -7.12 4.90
CA GLU A 43 2.25 -5.94 5.39
C GLU A 43 3.44 -6.33 6.25
N ARG A 44 4.40 -5.43 6.37
CA ARG A 44 5.59 -5.65 7.16
C ARG A 44 6.20 -4.32 7.60
N ALA A 45 7.02 -4.38 8.65
CA ALA A 45 7.80 -3.22 9.06
C ALA A 45 8.89 -2.96 8.04
N ALA A 46 9.17 -1.70 7.77
CA ALA A 46 10.12 -1.31 6.74
C ALA A 46 10.71 0.05 7.04
N LEU A 47 11.69 0.43 6.23
CA LEU A 47 12.24 1.78 6.23
C LEU A 47 11.83 2.42 4.91
N ALA A 48 11.13 3.55 5.00
CA ALA A 48 10.41 4.08 3.86
C ALA A 48 11.28 4.81 2.86
N ASN A 49 12.28 5.52 3.32
CA ASN A 49 13.09 6.33 2.43
C ASN A 49 14.33 6.81 3.15
N ASP A 50 15.04 7.70 2.51
CA ASP A 50 16.25 8.26 3.02
C ASP A 50 15.98 9.66 3.60
N PRO A 51 16.26 9.93 4.89
CA PRO A 51 16.85 8.96 5.79
C PRO A 51 15.89 7.84 6.11
N GLU A 52 16.43 6.71 6.52
CA GLU A 52 15.67 5.50 6.75
C GLU A 52 14.67 5.69 7.88
N ALA A 53 13.47 6.01 7.54
CA ALA A 53 12.42 6.29 8.51
C ALA A 53 11.53 5.07 8.68
N PRO A 54 11.17 4.72 9.92
CA PRO A 54 10.28 3.58 10.16
C PRO A 54 8.94 3.77 9.46
N ALA A 55 8.45 2.68 8.88
CA ALA A 55 7.18 2.70 8.16
C ALA A 55 6.57 1.31 8.18
N THR A 56 5.29 1.25 7.83
CA THR A 56 4.65 -0.01 7.47
C THR A 56 4.58 -0.08 5.95
N GLU A 57 5.02 -1.19 5.40
CA GLU A 57 4.95 -1.41 3.96
C GLU A 57 3.80 -2.36 3.66
N PHE A 58 2.83 -1.86 2.89
CA PHE A 58 1.70 -2.67 2.42
C PHE A 58 2.01 -3.11 1.00
N VAL A 59 1.97 -4.41 0.75
CA VAL A 59 2.38 -4.97 -0.53
C VAL A 59 1.16 -5.49 -1.27
N PHE A 60 1.01 -5.07 -2.53
CA PHE A 60 -0.03 -5.53 -3.42
C PHE A 60 0.60 -6.13 -4.66
N ASP A 61 0.00 -7.20 -5.16
CA ASP A 61 0.33 -7.69 -6.49
C ASP A 61 -0.65 -7.08 -7.47
N VAL A 62 -0.14 -6.58 -8.58
CA VAL A 62 -0.91 -5.78 -9.54
C VAL A 62 -0.60 -6.25 -10.94
N THR A 63 -1.61 -6.25 -11.80
CA THR A 63 -1.40 -6.45 -13.23
C THR A 63 -2.34 -5.54 -13.99
N SER A 64 -1.87 -5.03 -15.14
CA SER A 64 -2.69 -4.24 -16.04
C SER A 64 -2.92 -4.93 -17.37
N ASP A 65 -2.29 -6.07 -17.61
CA ASP A 65 -2.43 -6.80 -18.87
C ASP A 65 -2.83 -8.26 -18.68
N ARG A 66 -3.01 -8.69 -17.42
CA ARG A 66 -3.39 -10.04 -17.05
C ARG A 66 -2.33 -11.08 -17.38
N LYS A 67 -1.13 -10.65 -17.72
CA LYS A 67 -0.03 -11.56 -18.06
C LYS A 67 1.11 -11.46 -17.07
N LEU A 68 1.54 -10.24 -16.79
CA LEU A 68 2.63 -10.00 -15.87
C LEU A 68 2.09 -9.36 -14.61
N THR A 69 2.48 -9.92 -13.49
CA THR A 69 2.14 -9.39 -12.17
C THR A 69 3.41 -8.77 -11.58
N TYR A 70 3.25 -7.62 -10.96
CA TYR A 70 4.35 -6.93 -10.32
C TYR A 70 3.92 -6.44 -8.95
N ALA A 71 4.88 -6.32 -8.06
CA ALA A 71 4.60 -5.87 -6.70
C ALA A 71 4.59 -4.35 -6.64
N VAL A 72 3.61 -3.82 -5.92
CA VAL A 72 3.54 -2.41 -5.59
C VAL A 72 3.59 -2.29 -4.08
N SER A 73 4.51 -1.48 -3.58
CA SER A 73 4.69 -1.26 -2.15
C SER A 73 4.20 0.12 -1.78
N ILE A 74 3.32 0.18 -0.80
CA ILE A 74 2.80 1.43 -0.25
C ILE A 74 3.40 1.59 1.14
N PHE A 75 4.15 2.66 1.34
CA PHE A 75 4.83 2.92 2.62
C PHE A 75 4.04 3.96 3.40
N LEU A 76 3.67 3.59 4.61
CA LEU A 76 3.02 4.50 5.54
C LEU A 76 4.00 4.79 6.67
N PRO A 77 4.67 5.95 6.65
CA PRO A 77 5.66 6.27 7.67
C PRO A 77 5.01 6.41 9.05
N GLU A 78 5.71 5.96 10.07
CA GLU A 78 5.22 6.09 11.44
C GLU A 78 5.02 7.54 11.81
N LYS A 79 5.85 8.42 11.31
CA LYS A 79 5.70 9.85 11.61
C LYS A 79 4.39 10.41 11.06
N SER A 80 3.92 9.90 9.92
CA SER A 80 2.63 10.33 9.38
C SER A 80 1.48 9.87 10.27
N VAL A 81 1.57 8.63 10.75
CA VAL A 81 0.55 8.08 11.66
C VAL A 81 0.54 8.84 12.98
N THR A 82 1.72 9.10 13.53
CA THR A 82 1.84 9.84 14.79
C THR A 82 1.29 11.27 14.64
N ALA A 83 1.63 11.92 13.53
CA ALA A 83 1.14 13.28 13.30
C ALA A 83 -0.38 13.31 13.21
N TRP A 84 -0.97 12.34 12.53
CA TRP A 84 -2.42 12.23 12.43
C TRP A 84 -3.02 12.00 13.81
N ALA A 85 -2.46 11.09 14.58
CA ALA A 85 -2.97 10.76 15.91
C ALA A 85 -2.94 11.99 16.82
N ASN A 86 -1.87 12.76 16.75
CA ASN A 86 -1.76 13.98 17.56
C ASN A 86 -2.77 15.03 17.13
N ALA A 87 -3.00 15.17 15.82
CA ALA A 87 -3.94 16.15 15.31
C ALA A 87 -5.39 15.79 15.63
N HIS A 88 -5.71 14.51 15.68
CA HIS A 88 -7.07 14.03 15.85
C HIS A 88 -7.33 13.43 17.23
N ASN A 89 -6.31 13.41 18.08
CA ASN A 89 -6.42 12.97 19.46
C ASN A 89 -6.94 11.54 19.62
N ARG A 90 -6.51 10.66 18.71
CA ARG A 90 -6.77 9.23 18.80
C ARG A 90 -5.83 8.46 17.90
N GLN A 91 -5.71 7.16 18.16
CA GLN A 91 -4.85 6.30 17.35
C GLN A 91 -5.61 5.72 16.15
N LEU A 92 -4.92 5.55 15.04
CA LEU A 92 -5.48 4.85 13.89
C LEU A 92 -5.48 3.35 14.16
N THR A 93 -6.56 2.70 13.77
CA THR A 93 -6.62 1.24 13.81
C THR A 93 -5.86 0.65 12.63
N ASP A 94 -5.54 -0.65 12.72
CA ASP A 94 -4.90 -1.34 11.61
C ASP A 94 -5.77 -1.30 10.35
N ALA A 95 -7.09 -1.45 10.53
CA ALA A 95 -8.00 -1.41 9.39
C ALA A 95 -8.00 -0.04 8.71
N GLU A 96 -7.92 1.02 9.50
CA GLU A 96 -7.87 2.38 8.94
C GLU A 96 -6.57 2.62 8.19
N GLN A 97 -5.46 2.11 8.72
CA GLN A 97 -4.18 2.23 8.03
C GLN A 97 -4.19 1.47 6.71
N TYR A 98 -4.75 0.27 6.70
CA TYR A 98 -4.88 -0.51 5.48
C TYR A 98 -5.76 0.20 4.47
N ALA A 99 -6.87 0.79 4.91
CA ALA A 99 -7.77 1.52 4.02
C ALA A 99 -7.05 2.70 3.37
N ALA A 100 -6.23 3.41 4.13
CA ALA A 100 -5.44 4.51 3.59
C ALA A 100 -4.46 4.01 2.53
N ALA A 101 -3.84 2.85 2.76
CA ALA A 101 -2.93 2.25 1.78
C ALA A 101 -3.67 1.92 0.48
N LYS A 102 -4.86 1.34 0.59
CA LYS A 102 -5.67 1.04 -0.61
C LYS A 102 -6.01 2.30 -1.40
N LEU A 103 -6.39 3.36 -0.70
CA LEU A 103 -6.72 4.60 -1.39
C LEU A 103 -5.50 5.20 -2.06
N ARG A 104 -4.32 5.05 -1.46
CA ARG A 104 -3.09 5.50 -2.10
C ARG A 104 -2.82 4.76 -3.39
N LEU A 105 -3.07 3.44 -3.36
CA LEU A 105 -2.93 2.61 -4.57
C LEU A 105 -3.91 3.07 -5.65
N PHE A 106 -5.18 3.29 -5.30
CA PHE A 106 -6.18 3.74 -6.25
C PHE A 106 -5.83 5.08 -6.85
N ARG A 107 -5.30 5.98 -6.02
CA ARG A 107 -4.87 7.28 -6.52
C ARG A 107 -3.77 7.13 -7.57
N ALA A 108 -2.83 6.21 -7.34
CA ALA A 108 -1.79 5.96 -8.33
C ALA A 108 -2.39 5.40 -9.62
N PHE A 109 -3.38 4.50 -9.52
CA PHE A 109 -4.06 3.98 -10.69
C PHE A 109 -4.74 5.08 -11.50
N ASP A 110 -5.23 6.11 -10.83
CA ASP A 110 -5.92 7.21 -11.50
C ASP A 110 -4.96 8.25 -12.07
N GLU A 111 -3.86 8.49 -11.38
CA GLU A 111 -2.99 9.61 -11.72
C GLU A 111 -1.81 9.24 -12.61
N LEU A 112 -1.33 8.00 -12.49
CA LEU A 112 -0.15 7.57 -13.23
C LEU A 112 -0.57 6.87 -14.51
N GLU A 113 0.12 7.18 -15.58
CA GLU A 113 -0.17 6.56 -16.87
C GLU A 113 0.15 5.07 -16.83
N ASP A 114 1.22 4.71 -16.13
CA ASP A 114 1.61 3.31 -16.03
C ASP A 114 2.23 3.05 -14.67
N VAL A 115 1.46 2.44 -13.79
CA VAL A 115 1.90 2.14 -12.43
C VAL A 115 3.10 1.19 -12.45
N LYS A 116 3.14 0.28 -13.42
CA LYS A 116 4.24 -0.67 -13.55
C LYS A 116 5.58 0.06 -13.70
N GLU A 117 5.59 1.16 -14.43
CA GLU A 117 6.84 1.88 -14.71
C GLU A 117 7.20 2.86 -13.61
N ARG A 118 6.23 3.49 -12.98
CA ARG A 118 6.51 4.62 -12.08
C ARG A 118 5.88 4.53 -10.72
N GLY A 119 4.98 3.60 -10.50
CA GLY A 119 4.20 3.58 -9.28
C GLY A 119 4.42 2.37 -8.39
N ARG A 120 5.60 1.74 -8.46
CA ARG A 120 5.82 0.52 -7.71
C ARG A 120 6.24 0.76 -6.26
N ARG A 121 6.61 1.97 -5.92
CA ARG A 121 6.94 2.37 -4.55
C ARG A 121 6.27 3.70 -4.28
N LEU A 122 5.28 3.68 -3.41
CA LEU A 122 4.48 4.87 -3.13
C LEU A 122 4.53 5.16 -1.65
N VAL A 123 4.51 6.44 -1.30
CA VAL A 123 4.59 6.87 0.10
C VAL A 123 3.34 7.66 0.44
N ILE A 124 2.83 7.47 1.65
CA ILE A 124 1.71 8.25 2.17
C ILE A 124 2.28 9.27 3.14
N ASP A 125 2.41 10.52 2.70
CA ASP A 125 2.83 11.56 3.60
C ASP A 125 1.62 12.02 4.44
N GLN A 126 1.87 12.96 5.35
CA GLN A 126 0.81 13.40 6.27
C GLN A 126 -0.39 13.98 5.52
N GLY A 127 -0.14 14.77 4.49
CA GLY A 127 -1.23 15.39 3.72
C GLY A 127 -2.09 14.36 3.03
N LEU A 128 -1.46 13.38 2.39
CA LEU A 128 -2.19 12.30 1.72
C LEU A 128 -2.96 11.45 2.71
N LEU A 129 -2.40 11.23 3.90
CA LEU A 129 -3.09 10.45 4.93
C LEU A 129 -4.34 11.19 5.40
N GLU A 130 -4.23 12.49 5.63
CA GLU A 130 -5.40 13.29 6.02
C GLU A 130 -6.49 13.25 4.97
N GLU A 131 -6.13 13.40 3.70
CA GLU A 131 -7.10 13.35 2.62
C GLU A 131 -7.78 11.99 2.52
N ALA A 132 -6.99 10.93 2.60
CA ALA A 132 -7.51 9.58 2.45
C ALA A 132 -8.51 9.26 3.56
N LEU A 133 -8.15 9.57 4.79
CA LEU A 133 -9.00 9.25 5.93
C LEU A 133 -10.24 10.13 5.97
N ALA A 134 -10.10 11.40 5.59
CA ALA A 134 -11.26 12.28 5.50
C ALA A 134 -12.27 11.76 4.47
N SER A 135 -11.78 11.25 3.35
CA SER A 135 -12.67 10.72 2.31
C SER A 135 -13.43 9.49 2.78
N LEU A 136 -12.92 8.81 3.81
CA LEU A 136 -13.58 7.65 4.41
C LEU A 136 -14.45 8.03 5.60
N GLY A 137 -14.50 9.30 5.95
CA GLY A 137 -15.23 9.75 7.12
C GLY A 137 -14.51 9.50 8.44
N VAL A 138 -13.20 9.29 8.39
CA VAL A 138 -12.40 9.04 9.59
C VAL A 138 -11.77 10.35 10.04
N GLU A 139 -12.10 10.77 11.27
CA GLU A 139 -11.59 12.03 11.82
C GLU A 139 -11.24 11.91 13.27
#